data_a791aeeebd26bb3db33b490b7eee0c30
#
_entry.id   a791aeeebd26bb3db33b490b7eee0c30
#
_cell.length_a   1.000
_cell.length_b   1.000
_cell.length_c   1.000
_cell.angle_alpha   90.00
_cell.angle_beta   90.00
_cell.angle_gamma   90.00
#
_symmetry.space_group_name_H-M   'P 1'
#
loop_
_entity.id
_entity.type
_entity.pdbx_description
1 polymer ?
#
loop_
_entity_poly.entity_id
_entity_poly.type
_entity_poly.pdbx_seq_one_letter_code
_entity_poly.pdbx_strand_id
1 'polypeptide(L)'
;FDPKSQIIEIAFDLCDRPNGLAFSPDESILYIADSGEPENIVAANLDIEGSKIISSKIFTEVKPGIADGFRLDTLGNIWTSAWDGIHCYSSEANLLGKIFIPEQRTANLTFAEKDLSTMYIAGDTSLYSIKLNVNGCRNN
;
A
#
# COMPACT_ATOMS: atom_id res chain seq x y z
N PHE A 1 -5.01 -14.24 13.97
CA PHE A 1 -5.75 -14.85 15.09
C PHE A 1 -6.53 -16.05 14.59
N ASP A 2 -6.19 -17.22 15.08
CA ASP A 2 -7.00 -18.41 14.83
C ASP A 2 -8.15 -18.48 15.86
N PRO A 3 -9.42 -18.40 15.44
CA PRO A 3 -10.56 -18.44 16.36
C PRO A 3 -10.68 -19.72 17.17
N LYS A 4 -10.09 -20.82 16.71
CA LYS A 4 -10.16 -22.13 17.39
C LYS A 4 -9.09 -22.25 18.48
N SER A 5 -7.85 -21.88 18.17
CA SER A 5 -6.72 -21.91 19.10
C SER A 5 -6.59 -20.66 19.95
N GLN A 6 -7.19 -19.54 19.51
CA GLN A 6 -7.07 -18.19 20.09
C GLN A 6 -5.62 -17.68 20.13
N ILE A 7 -4.76 -18.16 19.24
CA ILE A 7 -3.37 -17.76 19.14
C ILE A 7 -3.22 -16.60 18.13
N ILE A 8 -2.40 -15.61 18.49
CA ILE A 8 -1.89 -14.57 17.60
C ILE A 8 -0.40 -14.86 17.40
N GLU A 9 0.00 -14.98 16.14
CA GLU A 9 1.39 -15.22 15.77
C GLU A 9 2.00 -14.00 15.09
N ILE A 10 3.32 -13.84 15.21
CA ILE A 10 4.07 -12.86 14.45
C ILE A 10 4.21 -13.40 13.02
N ALA A 11 3.62 -12.70 12.05
CA ALA A 11 3.71 -13.06 10.64
C ALA A 11 5.01 -12.54 9.99
N PHE A 12 5.51 -11.38 10.45
CA PHE A 12 6.71 -10.72 9.91
C PHE A 12 7.27 -9.73 10.94
N ASP A 13 8.58 -9.70 11.14
CA ASP A 13 9.27 -8.91 12.17
C ASP A 13 10.51 -8.16 11.66
N LEU A 14 10.62 -7.98 10.34
CA LEU A 14 11.77 -7.30 9.73
C LEU A 14 11.51 -5.83 9.36
N CYS A 15 10.35 -5.27 9.72
CA CYS A 15 10.06 -3.85 9.62
C CYS A 15 10.39 -3.14 10.94
N ASP A 16 10.82 -1.87 10.87
CA ASP A 16 11.00 -1.00 12.05
C ASP A 16 9.66 -0.46 12.54
N ARG A 17 8.84 0.07 11.62
CA ARG A 17 7.50 0.61 11.92
C ARG A 17 6.50 0.23 10.83
N PRO A 18 6.01 -1.03 10.84
CA PRO A 18 5.02 -1.46 9.87
C PRO A 18 3.76 -0.60 9.97
N ASN A 19 3.26 -0.11 8.83
CA ASN A 19 2.12 0.79 8.74
C ASN A 19 1.08 0.24 7.73
N GLY A 20 0.88 0.87 6.58
CA GLY A 20 -0.04 0.40 5.56
C GLY A 20 0.36 -0.97 5.01
N LEU A 21 -0.63 -1.79 4.68
CA LEU A 21 -0.41 -3.09 4.06
C LEU A 21 -1.51 -3.40 3.04
N ALA A 22 -1.14 -4.10 1.97
CA ALA A 22 -2.07 -4.55 0.94
C ALA A 22 -1.49 -5.74 0.17
N PHE A 23 -2.36 -6.63 -0.31
CA PHE A 23 -1.96 -7.75 -1.15
C PHE A 23 -1.86 -7.35 -2.63
N SER A 24 -1.00 -8.06 -3.39
CA SER A 24 -1.08 -8.08 -4.85
C SER A 24 -2.44 -8.61 -5.32
N PRO A 25 -2.88 -8.29 -6.57
CA PRO A 25 -4.19 -8.75 -7.06
C PRO A 25 -4.38 -10.27 -7.03
N ASP A 26 -3.30 -11.04 -7.13
CA ASP A 26 -3.28 -12.51 -7.05
C ASP A 26 -2.98 -13.05 -5.64
N GLU A 27 -2.83 -12.14 -4.66
CA GLU A 27 -2.52 -12.43 -3.25
C GLU A 27 -1.21 -13.19 -3.02
N SER A 28 -0.30 -13.22 -4.00
CA SER A 28 1.01 -13.88 -3.87
C SER A 28 2.06 -13.04 -3.14
N ILE A 29 1.84 -11.72 -3.06
CA ILE A 29 2.74 -10.76 -2.42
C ILE A 29 1.94 -9.92 -1.42
N LEU A 30 2.45 -9.81 -0.20
CA LEU A 30 2.02 -8.81 0.78
C LEU A 30 3.00 -7.64 0.73
N TYR A 31 2.51 -6.46 0.36
CA TYR A 31 3.27 -5.22 0.48
C TYR A 31 3.05 -4.61 1.86
N ILE A 32 4.12 -4.10 2.48
CA ILE A 32 4.10 -3.51 3.81
C ILE A 32 4.86 -2.19 3.76
N ALA A 33 4.21 -1.09 4.13
CA ALA A 33 4.90 0.18 4.33
C ALA A 33 5.70 0.11 5.63
N ASP A 34 7.00 0.39 5.55
CA ASP A 34 7.84 0.61 6.72
C ASP A 34 8.10 2.11 6.86
N SER A 35 7.37 2.74 7.78
CA SER A 35 7.47 4.17 8.09
C SER A 35 8.59 4.48 9.10
N GLY A 36 9.42 3.50 9.43
CA GLY A 36 10.61 3.65 10.26
C GLY A 36 11.82 4.19 9.51
N GLU A 37 13.01 3.98 10.06
CA GLU A 37 14.28 4.46 9.47
C GLU A 37 14.49 4.06 7.99
N PRO A 38 14.08 2.84 7.54
CA PRO A 38 14.20 2.49 6.13
C PRO A 38 13.33 3.33 5.18
N GLU A 39 12.19 3.88 5.66
CA GLU A 39 11.26 4.71 4.88
C GLU A 39 10.92 4.11 3.51
N ASN A 40 10.56 2.83 3.49
CA ASN A 40 10.37 2.06 2.27
C ASN A 40 9.06 1.27 2.26
N ILE A 41 8.77 0.63 1.14
CA ILE A 41 7.78 -0.43 1.03
C ILE A 41 8.53 -1.74 0.87
N VAL A 42 8.16 -2.74 1.66
CA VAL A 42 8.66 -4.11 1.58
C VAL A 42 7.68 -4.94 0.77
N ALA A 43 8.18 -5.77 -0.14
CA ALA A 43 7.42 -6.82 -0.81
C ALA A 43 7.77 -8.17 -0.17
N ALA A 44 6.80 -8.80 0.46
CA ALA A 44 6.91 -10.08 1.13
C ALA A 44 6.17 -11.16 0.32
N ASN A 45 6.91 -12.13 -0.22
CA ASN A 45 6.32 -13.24 -0.96
C ASN A 45 5.68 -14.25 0.00
N LEU A 46 4.50 -14.70 -0.36
CA LEU A 46 3.76 -15.71 0.39
C LEU A 46 3.99 -17.11 -0.19
N ASP A 47 3.77 -18.13 0.63
CA ASP A 47 3.71 -19.52 0.16
C ASP A 47 2.47 -19.74 -0.71
N ILE A 48 2.40 -20.89 -1.37
CA ILE A 48 1.30 -21.21 -2.30
C ILE A 48 -0.08 -21.24 -1.62
N GLU A 49 -0.13 -21.40 -0.30
CA GLU A 49 -1.37 -21.37 0.48
C GLU A 49 -1.70 -19.96 0.96
N GLY A 50 -0.80 -18.97 0.73
CA GLY A 50 -0.96 -17.58 1.17
C GLY A 50 -0.91 -17.41 2.70
N SER A 51 -0.40 -18.41 3.42
CA SER A 51 -0.46 -18.45 4.88
C SER A 51 0.83 -18.00 5.57
N LYS A 52 1.98 -18.04 4.86
CA LYS A 52 3.30 -17.72 5.43
C LYS A 52 4.14 -16.90 4.48
N ILE A 53 4.87 -15.93 5.04
CA ILE A 53 5.90 -15.19 4.31
C ILE A 53 7.13 -16.08 4.19
N ILE A 54 7.57 -16.34 2.94
CA ILE A 54 8.70 -17.20 2.61
C ILE A 54 9.95 -16.41 2.22
N SER A 55 9.80 -15.17 1.79
CA SER A 55 10.91 -14.27 1.49
C SER A 55 10.42 -12.82 1.43
N SER A 56 11.34 -11.87 1.54
CA SER A 56 11.02 -10.46 1.41
C SER A 56 12.17 -9.69 0.76
N LYS A 57 11.85 -8.54 0.18
CA LYS A 57 12.80 -7.58 -0.36
C LYS A 57 12.26 -6.16 -0.23
N ILE A 58 13.15 -5.18 -0.23
CA ILE A 58 12.73 -3.79 -0.40
C ILE A 58 12.12 -3.66 -1.80
N PHE A 59 10.91 -3.13 -1.86
CA PHE A 59 10.23 -2.83 -3.12
C PHE A 59 10.67 -1.47 -3.66
N THR A 60 10.47 -0.39 -2.86
CA THR A 60 10.88 0.96 -3.23
C THR A 60 10.94 1.86 -2.00
N GLU A 61 11.71 2.95 -2.11
CA GLU A 61 11.62 4.08 -1.18
C GLU A 61 10.56 5.08 -1.68
N VAL A 62 9.91 5.78 -0.75
CA VAL A 62 8.90 6.81 -1.07
C VAL A 62 9.45 8.17 -0.68
N LYS A 63 9.72 9.03 -1.68
CA LYS A 63 10.30 10.36 -1.47
C LYS A 63 9.57 11.43 -2.31
N PRO A 64 9.27 12.64 -1.75
CA PRO A 64 9.52 13.05 -0.38
C PRO A 64 8.55 12.41 0.62
N GLY A 65 9.02 12.17 1.82
CA GLY A 65 8.24 11.64 2.93
C GLY A 65 8.34 10.13 3.05
N ILE A 66 7.29 9.55 3.60
CA ILE A 66 7.19 8.14 3.92
C ILE A 66 5.90 7.54 3.33
N ALA A 67 5.91 6.26 3.03
CA ALA A 67 4.68 5.51 2.80
C ALA A 67 3.91 5.34 4.12
N ASP A 68 2.61 5.67 4.10
CA ASP A 68 1.69 5.46 5.21
C ASP A 68 0.59 4.49 4.76
N GLY A 69 -0.58 4.98 4.34
CA GLY A 69 -1.60 4.15 3.71
C GLY A 69 -1.36 3.99 2.20
N PHE A 70 -1.66 2.82 1.67
CA PHE A 70 -1.61 2.58 0.23
C PHE A 70 -2.62 1.50 -0.22
N ARG A 71 -2.90 1.45 -1.51
CA ARG A 71 -3.77 0.46 -2.17
C ARG A 71 -3.19 0.06 -3.51
N LEU A 72 -3.60 -1.10 -4.02
CA LEU A 72 -3.26 -1.52 -5.37
C LEU A 72 -4.44 -1.34 -6.32
N ASP A 73 -4.12 -1.13 -7.59
CA ASP A 73 -5.08 -1.25 -8.67
C ASP A 73 -5.08 -2.67 -9.28
N THR A 74 -6.02 -2.92 -10.18
CA THR A 74 -6.16 -4.23 -10.83
C THR A 74 -5.01 -4.60 -11.77
N LEU A 75 -4.13 -3.66 -12.10
CA LEU A 75 -2.91 -3.88 -12.88
C LEU A 75 -1.70 -4.20 -11.96
N GLY A 76 -1.90 -4.18 -10.64
CA GLY A 76 -0.84 -4.39 -9.66
C GLY A 76 0.01 -3.16 -9.40
N ASN A 77 -0.39 -1.97 -9.85
CA ASN A 77 0.32 -0.75 -9.48
C ASN A 77 -0.02 -0.37 -8.04
N ILE A 78 0.99 0.12 -7.32
CA ILE A 78 0.86 0.57 -5.94
C ILE A 78 0.62 2.08 -5.92
N TRP A 79 -0.49 2.48 -5.33
CA TRP A 79 -0.85 3.87 -5.06
C TRP A 79 -0.62 4.14 -3.59
N THR A 80 0.40 4.91 -3.26
CA THR A 80 0.83 5.16 -1.88
C THR A 80 0.76 6.64 -1.52
N SER A 81 0.40 6.91 -0.28
CA SER A 81 0.54 8.24 0.30
C SER A 81 2.02 8.64 0.41
N ALA A 82 2.27 9.94 0.31
CA ALA A 82 3.56 10.60 0.51
C ALA A 82 3.33 12.02 1.04
N TRP A 83 4.38 12.80 1.29
CA TRP A 83 4.17 14.16 1.80
C TRP A 83 3.61 15.12 0.75
N ASP A 84 3.91 14.90 -0.53
CA ASP A 84 3.45 15.76 -1.62
C ASP A 84 2.17 15.25 -2.32
N GLY A 85 1.57 14.17 -1.83
CA GLY A 85 0.34 13.61 -2.40
C GLY A 85 0.37 12.10 -2.54
N ILE A 86 -0.14 11.59 -3.64
CA ILE A 86 -0.17 10.16 -3.93
C ILE A 86 0.85 9.84 -5.03
N HIS A 87 1.69 8.85 -4.78
CA HIS A 87 2.60 8.30 -5.78
C HIS A 87 2.07 6.98 -6.33
N CYS A 88 2.21 6.77 -7.63
CA CYS A 88 1.87 5.52 -8.30
C CYS A 88 3.15 4.84 -8.79
N TYR A 89 3.39 3.61 -8.32
CA TYR A 89 4.51 2.77 -8.76
C TYR A 89 3.99 1.54 -9.51
N SER A 90 4.69 1.13 -10.58
CA SER A 90 4.41 -0.16 -11.22
C SER A 90 4.79 -1.34 -10.31
N SER A 91 4.36 -2.56 -10.67
CA SER A 91 4.78 -3.81 -10.01
C SER A 91 6.29 -4.04 -10.02
N GLU A 92 7.04 -3.37 -10.91
CA GLU A 92 8.50 -3.39 -10.99
C GLU A 92 9.16 -2.23 -10.22
N ALA A 93 8.41 -1.51 -9.38
CA ALA A 93 8.86 -0.37 -8.59
C ALA A 93 9.25 0.89 -9.40
N ASN A 94 8.81 1.02 -10.65
CA ASN A 94 9.01 2.24 -11.42
C ASN A 94 7.95 3.28 -11.04
N LEU A 95 8.36 4.51 -10.71
CA LEU A 95 7.43 5.61 -10.48
C LEU A 95 6.73 5.99 -11.81
N LEU A 96 5.43 5.75 -11.87
CA LEU A 96 4.60 6.04 -13.05
C LEU A 96 4.07 7.49 -13.05
N GLY A 97 3.82 8.04 -11.86
CA GLY A 97 3.30 9.40 -11.71
C GLY A 97 2.93 9.75 -10.29
N LYS A 98 2.47 11.00 -10.12
CA LYS A 98 2.04 11.54 -8.83
C LYS A 98 0.74 12.33 -8.98
N ILE A 99 -0.11 12.29 -7.96
CA ILE A 99 -1.25 13.18 -7.78
C ILE A 99 -0.89 14.13 -6.64
N PHE A 100 -0.59 15.38 -6.97
CA PHE A 100 -0.27 16.38 -5.96
C PHE A 100 -1.52 16.83 -5.20
N ILE A 101 -1.42 16.89 -3.89
CA ILE A 101 -2.46 17.39 -2.99
C ILE A 101 -1.96 18.69 -2.37
N PRO A 102 -2.78 19.77 -2.30
CA PRO A 102 -2.34 21.05 -1.78
C PRO A 102 -2.30 21.07 -0.24
N GLU A 103 -1.68 20.07 0.37
CA GLU A 103 -1.46 19.91 1.80
C GLU A 103 -0.03 19.42 2.08
N GLN A 104 0.38 19.49 3.34
CA GLN A 104 1.75 19.10 3.73
C GLN A 104 1.96 17.59 3.75
N ARG A 105 0.88 16.82 3.93
CA ARG A 105 0.93 15.35 4.00
C ARG A 105 -0.36 14.74 3.49
N THR A 106 -0.23 13.54 2.97
CA THR A 106 -1.34 12.61 2.80
C THR A 106 -1.10 11.36 3.63
N ALA A 107 -2.13 10.88 4.31
CA ALA A 107 -2.00 9.76 5.24
C ALA A 107 -2.52 8.46 4.65
N ASN A 108 -3.60 8.50 3.88
CA ASN A 108 -4.25 7.28 3.43
C ASN A 108 -5.06 7.52 2.16
N LEU A 109 -5.41 6.44 1.48
CA LEU A 109 -6.29 6.47 0.32
C LEU A 109 -7.14 5.20 0.24
N THR A 110 -8.23 5.28 -0.49
CA THR A 110 -9.03 4.11 -0.83
C THR A 110 -9.71 4.29 -2.18
N PHE A 111 -9.91 3.19 -2.90
CA PHE A 111 -10.76 3.18 -4.09
C PHE A 111 -12.21 2.94 -3.70
N ALA A 112 -13.12 3.61 -4.38
CA ALA A 112 -14.54 3.55 -4.11
C ALA A 112 -15.38 3.57 -5.39
N GLU A 113 -16.71 3.61 -5.21
CA GLU A 113 -17.74 3.41 -6.20
C GLU A 113 -17.86 1.94 -6.66
N LYS A 114 -18.88 1.67 -7.46
CA LYS A 114 -19.19 0.31 -7.89
C LYS A 114 -18.07 -0.33 -8.70
N ASP A 115 -17.38 0.47 -9.49
CA ASP A 115 -16.28 0.05 -10.37
C ASP A 115 -14.88 0.33 -9.78
N LEU A 116 -14.81 0.88 -8.55
CA LEU A 116 -13.57 1.23 -7.87
C LEU A 116 -12.67 2.18 -8.67
N SER A 117 -13.24 3.09 -9.46
CA SER A 117 -12.50 4.04 -10.30
C SER A 117 -12.33 5.42 -9.67
N THR A 118 -12.95 5.68 -8.53
CA THR A 118 -12.77 6.92 -7.77
C THR A 118 -11.87 6.65 -6.57
N MET A 119 -10.78 7.41 -6.47
CA MET A 119 -9.89 7.40 -5.31
C MET A 119 -10.30 8.51 -4.36
N TYR A 120 -10.45 8.17 -3.07
CA TYR A 120 -10.56 9.12 -1.96
C TYR A 120 -9.23 9.18 -1.23
N ILE A 121 -8.79 10.38 -0.89
CA ILE A 121 -7.46 10.65 -0.33
C ILE A 121 -7.62 11.47 0.94
N ALA A 122 -7.09 10.98 2.03
CA ALA A 122 -7.04 11.71 3.29
C ALA A 122 -5.77 12.58 3.33
N GLY A 123 -5.97 13.91 3.27
CA GLY A 123 -4.94 14.89 3.59
C GLY A 123 -4.92 15.23 5.08
N ASP A 124 -4.11 16.20 5.49
CA ASP A 124 -4.02 16.63 6.89
C ASP A 124 -5.34 17.23 7.41
N THR A 125 -6.05 17.98 6.56
CA THR A 125 -7.24 18.74 6.97
C THR A 125 -8.47 18.45 6.14
N SER A 126 -8.32 17.82 4.97
CA SER A 126 -9.40 17.64 4.01
C SER A 126 -9.42 16.23 3.41
N LEU A 127 -10.60 15.83 2.96
CA LEU A 127 -10.79 14.62 2.15
C LEU A 127 -10.93 15.05 0.69
N TYR A 128 -10.10 14.48 -0.16
CA TYR A 128 -10.09 14.71 -1.61
C TYR A 128 -10.66 13.51 -2.35
N SER A 129 -11.13 13.73 -3.56
CA SER A 129 -11.50 12.65 -4.47
C SER A 129 -11.08 12.96 -5.90
N ILE A 130 -10.71 11.91 -6.64
CA ILE A 130 -10.35 12.01 -8.04
C ILE A 130 -10.84 10.76 -8.79
N LYS A 131 -11.39 10.97 -9.98
CA LYS A 131 -11.75 9.88 -10.91
C LYS A 131 -10.51 9.47 -11.69
N LEU A 132 -10.25 8.16 -11.74
CA LEU A 132 -9.11 7.57 -12.43
C LEU A 132 -9.57 6.73 -13.63
N ASN A 133 -8.64 6.46 -14.54
CA ASN A 133 -8.83 5.55 -15.68
C ASN A 133 -8.39 4.11 -15.37
N VAL A 134 -8.19 3.82 -14.07
CA VAL A 134 -7.86 2.49 -13.54
C VAL A 134 -8.83 2.14 -12.42
N ASN A 135 -8.95 0.88 -12.12
CA ASN A 135 -9.83 0.38 -11.06
C ASN A 135 -9.00 -0.16 -9.91
N GLY A 136 -9.38 0.17 -8.70
CA GLY A 136 -8.77 -0.40 -7.50
C GLY A 136 -9.00 -1.91 -7.39
N CYS A 137 -8.09 -2.59 -6.73
CA CYS A 137 -8.25 -4.00 -6.40
C CYS A 137 -9.24 -4.17 -5.24
N ARG A 138 -10.13 -5.18 -5.31
CA ARG A 138 -11.13 -5.43 -4.25
C ARG A 138 -10.57 -6.07 -2.99
N ASN A 139 -9.41 -6.69 -3.10
CA ASN A 139 -8.77 -7.43 -2.00
C ASN A 139 -7.84 -6.55 -1.14
N ASN A 140 -7.97 -5.24 -1.24
CA ASN A 140 -7.14 -4.28 -0.53
C ASN A 140 -7.95 -3.48 0.50
#